data_2c99277b68a128351d8eb2adf95ed6e5
#
_entry.id   2c99277b68a128351d8eb2adf95ed6e5
#
_cell.length_a   1.000
_cell.length_b   1.000
_cell.length_c   1.000
_cell.angle_alpha   90.00
_cell.angle_beta   90.00
_cell.angle_gamma   90.00
#
_symmetry.space_group_name_H-M   'P 1'
#
loop_
_entity.id
_entity.type
_entity.pdbx_description
1 polymer ?
#
loop_
_entity_poly.entity_id
_entity_poly.type
_entity_poly.pdbx_seq_one_letter_code
_entity_poly.pdbx_strand_id
1 'polypeptide(L)'
;DLGTEKDFKGFVTAANKLGIEVAMDLALQASPDHPWVSEHPNWFKQLADGTIAFAENPPKKYQDIYPIYFDEDPEGIRAEVLEILKKWIGLGVKIFRVDNPHTKPVNFWQKLIAEVQDFDPNVIFLAEAFTRPAMMSALGKVGFQQSYTYFTWRNSKSELGDYLKELSQVSADYFRPNLWVNTPDILTSYLQFGGHPAFKIRATIAATAGASWGMYAGYELYESVARPGAEEAIDNEKFEIKFRDFEGAAARDTSLAPRISLLNQIRSQNPALRQLRNLILHDSEDPEVLVYSKSLEAEFNQGAPNTIIVVVNTDPRSVRETMALIDLEKLNLPANFLVEDLITGKQFQWGSRNFVRLDAFDEPAHILKVIE
;
A
#
# COMPACT_ATOMS: atom_id res chain seq x y z
N ASP A 1 -26.76 -9.26 -10.87
CA ASP A 1 -26.85 -9.34 -9.40
C ASP A 1 -26.30 -8.09 -8.71
N LEU A 2 -25.36 -7.36 -9.32
CA LEU A 2 -24.71 -6.16 -8.75
C LEU A 2 -25.40 -4.84 -9.13
N GLY A 3 -26.48 -4.87 -9.89
CA GLY A 3 -27.19 -3.69 -10.38
C GLY A 3 -26.90 -3.34 -11.84
N THR A 4 -27.20 -2.11 -12.20
CA THR A 4 -27.05 -1.54 -13.54
C THR A 4 -25.89 -0.55 -13.60
N GLU A 5 -25.49 -0.12 -14.81
CA GLU A 5 -24.50 0.98 -14.98
C GLU A 5 -24.96 2.28 -14.30
N LYS A 6 -26.27 2.52 -14.23
CA LYS A 6 -26.82 3.69 -13.51
C LYS A 6 -26.59 3.57 -12.00
N ASP A 7 -26.72 2.38 -11.44
CA ASP A 7 -26.49 2.13 -10.01
C ASP A 7 -25.01 2.26 -9.70
N PHE A 8 -24.12 1.73 -10.56
CA PHE A 8 -22.67 1.89 -10.44
C PHE A 8 -22.25 3.37 -10.48
N LYS A 9 -22.77 4.15 -11.44
CA LYS A 9 -22.52 5.59 -11.52
C LYS A 9 -23.02 6.33 -10.28
N GLY A 10 -24.16 5.90 -9.74
CA GLY A 10 -24.71 6.40 -8.48
C GLY A 10 -23.77 6.15 -7.30
N PHE A 11 -23.22 4.94 -7.21
CA PHE A 11 -22.22 4.54 -6.21
C PHE A 11 -20.95 5.39 -6.29
N VAL A 12 -20.34 5.50 -7.48
CA VAL A 12 -19.14 6.33 -7.69
C VAL A 12 -19.40 7.80 -7.30
N THR A 13 -20.58 8.33 -7.69
CA THR A 13 -20.97 9.70 -7.35
C THR A 13 -21.13 9.90 -5.84
N ALA A 14 -21.69 8.91 -5.14
CA ALA A 14 -21.87 8.95 -3.68
C ALA A 14 -20.53 8.90 -2.96
N ALA A 15 -19.62 8.04 -3.38
CA ALA A 15 -18.26 7.95 -2.84
C ALA A 15 -17.51 9.28 -2.99
N ASN A 16 -17.53 9.86 -4.20
CA ASN A 16 -16.86 11.12 -4.49
C ASN A 16 -17.39 12.29 -3.64
N LYS A 17 -18.70 12.34 -3.33
CA LYS A 17 -19.27 13.34 -2.42
C LYS A 17 -18.72 13.25 -0.99
N LEU A 18 -18.25 12.08 -0.60
CA LEU A 18 -17.59 11.85 0.69
C LEU A 18 -16.08 12.06 0.64
N GLY A 19 -15.54 12.49 -0.50
CA GLY A 19 -14.09 12.64 -0.72
C GLY A 19 -13.37 11.29 -0.91
N ILE A 20 -14.11 10.24 -1.30
CA ILE A 20 -13.58 8.89 -1.55
C ILE A 20 -13.60 8.64 -3.05
N GLU A 21 -12.47 8.32 -3.63
CA GLU A 21 -12.36 7.90 -5.03
C GLU A 21 -12.50 6.38 -5.15
N VAL A 22 -13.17 5.94 -6.21
CA VAL A 22 -13.33 4.51 -6.51
C VAL A 22 -12.19 4.06 -7.39
N ALA A 23 -11.40 3.09 -6.92
CA ALA A 23 -10.42 2.39 -7.70
C ALA A 23 -11.00 1.07 -8.21
N MET A 24 -10.80 0.77 -9.49
CA MET A 24 -11.31 -0.43 -10.15
C MET A 24 -10.18 -1.35 -10.55
N ASP A 25 -10.35 -2.66 -10.37
CA ASP A 25 -9.37 -3.63 -10.86
C ASP A 25 -9.37 -3.72 -12.39
N LEU A 26 -8.18 -3.75 -12.96
CA LEU A 26 -7.93 -4.08 -14.35
C LEU A 26 -7.08 -5.36 -14.41
N ALA A 27 -7.74 -6.48 -14.65
CA ALA A 27 -7.10 -7.78 -14.82
C ALA A 27 -7.15 -8.17 -16.30
N LEU A 28 -6.01 -8.10 -17.00
CA LEU A 28 -5.92 -8.49 -18.42
C LEU A 28 -5.69 -9.99 -18.54
N GLN A 29 -6.75 -10.72 -18.37
CA GLN A 29 -6.87 -12.18 -18.51
C GLN A 29 -8.34 -12.52 -18.78
N ALA A 30 -8.60 -13.68 -19.34
CA ALA A 30 -9.94 -14.11 -19.70
C ALA A 30 -10.35 -15.40 -19.00
N SER A 31 -11.64 -15.55 -18.68
CA SER A 31 -12.22 -16.84 -18.36
C SER A 31 -12.39 -17.68 -19.64
N PRO A 32 -12.51 -19.01 -19.55
CA PRO A 32 -12.69 -19.86 -20.73
C PRO A 32 -13.92 -19.52 -21.59
N ASP A 33 -14.94 -18.92 -20.99
CA ASP A 33 -16.19 -18.48 -21.64
C ASP A 33 -16.19 -16.99 -22.02
N HIS A 34 -15.07 -16.28 -21.89
CA HIS A 34 -14.96 -14.87 -22.25
C HIS A 34 -15.18 -14.70 -23.78
N PRO A 35 -15.95 -13.68 -24.23
CA PRO A 35 -16.22 -13.44 -25.64
C PRO A 35 -14.97 -13.43 -26.55
N TRP A 36 -13.89 -12.82 -26.06
CA TRP A 36 -12.63 -12.75 -26.80
C TRP A 36 -12.04 -14.11 -27.19
N VAL A 37 -12.34 -15.18 -26.41
CA VAL A 37 -11.85 -16.53 -26.75
C VAL A 37 -12.38 -16.99 -28.07
N SER A 38 -13.64 -16.65 -28.45
CA SER A 38 -14.26 -16.97 -29.73
C SER A 38 -14.09 -15.89 -30.80
N GLU A 39 -14.09 -14.61 -30.40
CA GLU A 39 -14.02 -13.46 -31.30
C GLU A 39 -12.59 -13.16 -31.77
N HIS A 40 -11.62 -13.39 -30.90
CA HIS A 40 -10.19 -13.11 -31.11
C HIS A 40 -9.31 -14.32 -30.70
N PRO A 41 -9.43 -15.49 -31.36
CA PRO A 41 -8.69 -16.69 -30.92
C PRO A 41 -7.16 -16.53 -30.99
N ASN A 42 -6.64 -15.60 -31.79
CA ASN A 42 -5.24 -15.24 -31.90
C ASN A 42 -4.72 -14.44 -30.68
N TRP A 43 -5.62 -13.95 -29.81
CA TRP A 43 -5.23 -13.32 -28.56
C TRP A 43 -4.93 -14.32 -27.44
N PHE A 44 -5.00 -15.62 -27.73
CA PHE A 44 -4.73 -16.70 -26.79
C PHE A 44 -3.75 -17.70 -27.38
N LYS A 45 -2.75 -18.08 -26.57
CA LYS A 45 -1.75 -19.06 -27.02
C LYS A 45 -2.35 -20.46 -27.06
N GLN A 46 -2.37 -21.06 -28.25
CA GLN A 46 -2.77 -22.45 -28.43
C GLN A 46 -1.59 -23.40 -28.22
N LEU A 47 -1.86 -24.53 -27.57
CA LEU A 47 -0.93 -25.65 -27.44
C LEU A 47 -1.01 -26.56 -28.67
N ALA A 48 -0.05 -27.47 -28.80
CA ALA A 48 0.05 -28.38 -29.96
C ALA A 48 -1.18 -29.31 -30.14
N ASP A 49 -1.91 -29.57 -29.08
CA ASP A 49 -3.16 -30.35 -29.08
C ASP A 49 -4.41 -29.51 -29.39
N GLY A 50 -4.26 -28.22 -29.67
CA GLY A 50 -5.33 -27.27 -29.93
C GLY A 50 -6.00 -26.68 -28.70
N THR A 51 -5.60 -27.03 -27.49
CA THR A 51 -6.11 -26.42 -26.26
C THR A 51 -5.48 -25.05 -26.04
N ILE A 52 -6.19 -24.15 -25.34
CA ILE A 52 -5.64 -22.85 -24.96
C ILE A 52 -4.78 -23.01 -23.70
N ALA A 53 -3.61 -22.37 -23.68
CA ALA A 53 -2.73 -22.34 -22.53
C ALA A 53 -3.39 -21.56 -21.39
N PHE A 54 -3.44 -22.15 -20.21
CA PHE A 54 -3.92 -21.49 -19.01
C PHE A 54 -2.78 -20.90 -18.17
N ALA A 55 -3.11 -20.04 -17.21
CA ALA A 55 -2.12 -19.40 -16.35
C ALA A 55 -1.48 -20.41 -15.38
N GLU A 56 -0.16 -20.37 -15.26
CA GLU A 56 0.61 -21.21 -14.34
C GLU A 56 1.59 -20.34 -13.52
N ASN A 57 1.65 -20.63 -12.22
CA ASN A 57 2.70 -20.16 -11.32
C ASN A 57 3.10 -21.34 -10.43
N PRO A 58 4.02 -22.20 -10.89
CA PRO A 58 4.32 -23.46 -10.22
C PRO A 58 4.56 -23.32 -8.72
N PRO A 59 3.97 -24.19 -7.90
CA PRO A 59 3.19 -25.39 -8.29
C PRO A 59 1.70 -25.10 -8.63
N LYS A 60 1.25 -23.84 -8.56
CA LYS A 60 -0.16 -23.47 -8.82
C LYS A 60 -0.47 -23.48 -10.32
N LYS A 61 -1.66 -24.01 -10.66
CA LYS A 61 -2.25 -24.00 -12.01
C LYS A 61 -3.65 -23.40 -11.95
N TYR A 62 -3.91 -22.43 -12.81
CA TYR A 62 -5.17 -21.69 -12.87
C TYR A 62 -5.87 -22.02 -14.18
N GLN A 63 -6.55 -23.18 -14.22
CA GLN A 63 -7.19 -23.69 -15.45
C GLN A 63 -8.39 -22.85 -15.92
N ASP A 64 -8.89 -21.99 -15.07
CA ASP A 64 -9.98 -21.04 -15.29
C ASP A 64 -9.48 -19.67 -15.78
N ILE A 65 -8.16 -19.50 -15.97
CA ILE A 65 -7.55 -18.24 -16.41
C ILE A 65 -6.76 -18.43 -17.69
N TYR A 66 -7.19 -17.77 -18.77
CA TYR A 66 -6.48 -17.71 -20.04
C TYR A 66 -5.72 -16.37 -20.14
N PRO A 67 -4.37 -16.39 -20.09
CA PRO A 67 -3.55 -15.19 -20.28
C PRO A 67 -3.69 -14.64 -21.69
N ILE A 68 -3.74 -13.32 -21.82
CA ILE A 68 -3.73 -12.64 -23.12
C ILE A 68 -2.33 -12.77 -23.75
N TYR A 69 -2.30 -13.16 -25.03
CA TYR A 69 -1.09 -13.32 -25.83
C TYR A 69 -0.89 -12.11 -26.74
N PHE A 70 0.06 -11.25 -26.40
CA PHE A 70 0.24 -9.94 -27.01
C PHE A 70 1.04 -9.96 -28.33
N ASP A 71 1.65 -11.08 -28.72
CA ASP A 71 2.63 -11.08 -29.82
C ASP A 71 2.00 -11.00 -31.19
N GLU A 72 0.77 -11.51 -31.38
CA GLU A 72 0.12 -11.57 -32.68
C GLU A 72 -0.68 -10.33 -33.05
N ASP A 73 -1.34 -9.68 -32.05
CA ASP A 73 -2.15 -8.49 -32.29
C ASP A 73 -2.04 -7.48 -31.13
N PRO A 74 -0.85 -6.93 -30.86
CA PRO A 74 -0.67 -5.99 -29.76
C PRO A 74 -1.46 -4.70 -29.93
N GLU A 75 -1.70 -4.25 -31.15
CA GLU A 75 -2.42 -3.02 -31.44
C GLU A 75 -3.93 -3.20 -31.25
N GLY A 76 -4.53 -4.33 -31.73
CA GLY A 76 -5.93 -4.66 -31.51
C GLY A 76 -6.25 -4.81 -30.03
N ILE A 77 -5.44 -5.58 -29.30
CA ILE A 77 -5.58 -5.74 -27.84
C ILE A 77 -5.54 -4.37 -27.14
N ARG A 78 -4.59 -3.49 -27.51
CA ARG A 78 -4.48 -2.17 -26.90
C ARG A 78 -5.70 -1.30 -27.18
N ALA A 79 -6.19 -1.30 -28.42
CA ALA A 79 -7.36 -0.52 -28.82
C ALA A 79 -8.61 -0.96 -28.04
N GLU A 80 -8.83 -2.25 -27.88
CA GLU A 80 -9.97 -2.79 -27.13
C GLU A 80 -9.87 -2.46 -25.64
N VAL A 81 -8.70 -2.62 -25.03
CA VAL A 81 -8.49 -2.26 -23.62
C VAL A 81 -8.67 -0.76 -23.39
N LEU A 82 -8.23 0.08 -24.34
CA LEU A 82 -8.45 1.53 -24.29
C LEU A 82 -9.95 1.88 -24.27
N GLU A 83 -10.76 1.24 -25.10
CA GLU A 83 -12.23 1.49 -25.13
C GLU A 83 -12.90 1.01 -23.83
N ILE A 84 -12.47 -0.12 -23.25
CA ILE A 84 -12.93 -0.58 -21.94
C ILE A 84 -12.62 0.48 -20.87
N LEU A 85 -11.39 1.01 -20.85
CA LEU A 85 -11.01 2.04 -19.87
C LEU A 85 -11.81 3.33 -20.08
N LYS A 86 -12.00 3.80 -21.31
CA LYS A 86 -12.82 4.98 -21.62
C LYS A 86 -14.26 4.82 -21.13
N LYS A 87 -14.84 3.64 -21.28
CA LYS A 87 -16.18 3.34 -20.73
C LYS A 87 -16.24 3.57 -19.23
N TRP A 88 -15.32 3.00 -18.46
CA TRP A 88 -15.29 3.13 -17.01
C TRP A 88 -14.94 4.54 -16.55
N ILE A 89 -14.04 5.23 -17.27
CA ILE A 89 -13.75 6.66 -17.04
C ILE A 89 -15.01 7.49 -17.25
N GLY A 90 -15.81 7.20 -18.28
CA GLY A 90 -17.11 7.84 -18.53
C GLY A 90 -18.14 7.62 -17.42
N LEU A 91 -18.02 6.54 -16.67
CA LEU A 91 -18.85 6.24 -15.48
C LEU A 91 -18.29 6.88 -14.19
N GLY A 92 -17.14 7.56 -14.26
CA GLY A 92 -16.56 8.34 -13.16
C GLY A 92 -15.38 7.69 -12.46
N VAL A 93 -14.91 6.50 -12.90
CA VAL A 93 -13.70 5.85 -12.35
C VAL A 93 -12.46 6.58 -12.88
N LYS A 94 -11.56 6.97 -11.97
CA LYS A 94 -10.29 7.65 -12.32
C LYS A 94 -9.06 6.86 -11.89
N ILE A 95 -9.23 5.77 -11.17
CA ILE A 95 -8.12 4.98 -10.61
C ILE A 95 -8.30 3.53 -11.04
N PHE A 96 -7.25 2.95 -11.62
CA PHE A 96 -7.23 1.52 -11.99
C PHE A 96 -6.09 0.81 -11.26
N ARG A 97 -6.45 -0.16 -10.45
CA ARG A 97 -5.48 -1.11 -9.87
C ARG A 97 -5.25 -2.22 -10.89
N VAL A 98 -4.04 -2.30 -11.40
CA VAL A 98 -3.69 -3.26 -12.44
C VAL A 98 -3.11 -4.52 -11.81
N ASP A 99 -3.81 -5.63 -12.06
CA ASP A 99 -3.42 -6.96 -11.61
C ASP A 99 -2.22 -7.48 -12.38
N ASN A 100 -1.15 -7.84 -11.68
CA ASN A 100 0.06 -8.44 -12.23
C ASN A 100 0.55 -7.78 -13.55
N PRO A 101 0.78 -6.45 -13.62
CA PRO A 101 1.20 -5.79 -14.84
C PRO A 101 2.55 -6.28 -15.37
N HIS A 102 3.40 -6.81 -14.51
CA HIS A 102 4.71 -7.35 -14.85
C HIS A 102 4.66 -8.63 -15.71
N THR A 103 3.49 -9.26 -15.84
CA THR A 103 3.26 -10.42 -16.70
C THR A 103 2.88 -10.04 -18.13
N LYS A 104 2.75 -8.75 -18.42
CA LYS A 104 2.39 -8.20 -19.73
C LYS A 104 3.55 -7.35 -20.27
N PRO A 105 3.65 -7.13 -21.60
CA PRO A 105 4.74 -6.37 -22.19
C PRO A 105 4.80 -4.93 -21.66
N VAL A 106 5.99 -4.46 -21.27
CA VAL A 106 6.18 -3.10 -20.73
C VAL A 106 5.80 -2.02 -21.76
N ASN A 107 6.08 -2.23 -23.04
CA ASN A 107 5.72 -1.31 -24.12
C ASN A 107 4.20 -1.21 -24.35
N PHE A 108 3.45 -2.26 -24.05
CA PHE A 108 1.98 -2.21 -24.04
C PHE A 108 1.49 -1.19 -23.01
N TRP A 109 2.00 -1.26 -21.77
CA TRP A 109 1.64 -0.32 -20.71
C TRP A 109 2.05 1.11 -21.05
N GLN A 110 3.27 1.30 -21.58
CA GLN A 110 3.75 2.63 -21.98
C GLN A 110 2.80 3.32 -22.95
N LYS A 111 2.36 2.62 -24.00
CA LYS A 111 1.45 3.15 -25.02
C LYS A 111 0.04 3.36 -24.44
N LEU A 112 -0.51 2.36 -23.76
CA LEU A 112 -1.87 2.42 -23.20
C LEU A 112 -2.00 3.56 -22.17
N ILE A 113 -1.07 3.69 -21.24
CA ILE A 113 -1.11 4.74 -20.21
C ILE A 113 -1.01 6.12 -20.86
N ALA A 114 -0.13 6.30 -21.85
CA ALA A 114 -0.01 7.56 -22.58
C ALA A 114 -1.34 7.92 -23.28
N GLU A 115 -1.96 7.01 -24.01
CA GLU A 115 -3.23 7.23 -24.70
C GLU A 115 -4.39 7.53 -23.74
N VAL A 116 -4.42 6.87 -22.58
CA VAL A 116 -5.42 7.16 -21.53
C VAL A 116 -5.21 8.55 -20.93
N GLN A 117 -3.96 8.93 -20.67
CA GLN A 117 -3.64 10.25 -20.11
C GLN A 117 -3.85 11.37 -21.11
N ASP A 118 -3.69 11.14 -22.42
CA ASP A 118 -4.08 12.07 -23.46
C ASP A 118 -5.61 12.27 -23.50
N PHE A 119 -6.38 11.22 -23.20
CA PHE A 119 -7.83 11.27 -23.08
C PHE A 119 -8.30 11.96 -21.79
N ASP A 120 -7.70 11.57 -20.64
CA ASP A 120 -7.97 12.17 -19.33
C ASP A 120 -6.70 12.12 -18.45
N PRO A 121 -6.02 13.27 -18.26
CA PRO A 121 -4.75 13.35 -17.52
C PRO A 121 -4.89 13.07 -16.01
N ASN A 122 -6.11 12.99 -15.48
CA ASN A 122 -6.34 12.71 -14.06
C ASN A 122 -6.44 11.21 -13.76
N VAL A 123 -6.36 10.35 -14.77
CA VAL A 123 -6.43 8.91 -14.56
C VAL A 123 -5.12 8.40 -13.96
N ILE A 124 -5.24 7.55 -12.93
CA ILE A 124 -4.14 6.98 -12.16
C ILE A 124 -4.11 5.48 -12.33
N PHE A 125 -2.92 4.92 -12.60
CA PHE A 125 -2.67 3.50 -12.64
C PHE A 125 -1.84 3.05 -11.44
N LEU A 126 -2.34 2.07 -10.69
CA LEU A 126 -1.70 1.46 -9.54
C LEU A 126 -1.21 0.07 -9.94
N ALA A 127 0.10 -0.19 -9.82
CA ALA A 127 0.66 -1.49 -10.16
C ALA A 127 0.60 -2.44 -8.97
N GLU A 128 -0.11 -3.54 -9.12
CA GLU A 128 0.06 -4.69 -8.21
C GLU A 128 1.15 -5.58 -8.79
N ALA A 129 2.40 -5.31 -8.41
CA ALA A 129 3.56 -5.90 -9.05
C ALA A 129 4.59 -6.37 -8.03
N PHE A 130 4.48 -7.65 -7.63
CA PHE A 130 5.49 -8.32 -6.81
C PHE A 130 6.47 -9.04 -7.72
N THR A 131 7.49 -8.33 -8.17
CA THR A 131 8.44 -8.81 -9.17
C THR A 131 9.86 -8.31 -8.89
N ARG A 132 10.80 -8.63 -9.77
CA ARG A 132 12.20 -8.20 -9.63
C ARG A 132 12.32 -6.67 -9.66
N PRO A 133 13.26 -6.08 -8.91
CA PRO A 133 13.42 -4.61 -8.81
C PRO A 133 13.52 -3.91 -10.17
N ALA A 134 14.21 -4.51 -11.15
CA ALA A 134 14.33 -3.95 -12.49
C ALA A 134 12.97 -3.82 -13.21
N MET A 135 12.07 -4.79 -13.05
CA MET A 135 10.73 -4.74 -13.62
C MET A 135 9.84 -3.75 -12.88
N MET A 136 9.90 -3.69 -11.55
CA MET A 136 9.18 -2.68 -10.77
C MET A 136 9.60 -1.26 -11.18
N SER A 137 10.91 -1.06 -11.36
CA SER A 137 11.49 0.19 -11.88
C SER A 137 10.97 0.53 -13.29
N ALA A 138 10.93 -0.46 -14.19
CA ALA A 138 10.42 -0.26 -15.55
C ALA A 138 8.95 0.17 -15.53
N LEU A 139 8.10 -0.48 -14.75
CA LEU A 139 6.68 -0.11 -14.61
C LEU A 139 6.49 1.32 -14.08
N GLY A 140 7.27 1.71 -13.06
CA GLY A 140 7.24 3.10 -12.58
C GLY A 140 7.65 4.12 -13.65
N LYS A 141 8.64 3.78 -14.49
CA LYS A 141 9.14 4.67 -15.56
C LYS A 141 8.22 4.78 -16.76
N VAL A 142 7.39 3.78 -17.04
CA VAL A 142 6.44 3.80 -18.17
C VAL A 142 5.09 4.41 -17.83
N GLY A 143 4.89 4.89 -16.59
CA GLY A 143 3.74 5.71 -16.28
C GLY A 143 2.82 5.20 -15.16
N PHE A 144 3.12 4.09 -14.50
CA PHE A 144 2.39 3.73 -13.29
C PHE A 144 2.67 4.74 -12.19
N GLN A 145 1.64 5.43 -11.72
CA GLN A 145 1.79 6.53 -10.75
C GLN A 145 2.05 6.02 -9.33
N GLN A 146 1.67 4.78 -9.02
CA GLN A 146 1.92 4.15 -7.72
C GLN A 146 2.07 2.65 -7.88
N SER A 147 2.77 2.00 -6.96
CA SER A 147 2.93 0.55 -6.93
C SER A 147 2.80 -0.01 -5.53
N TYR A 148 2.31 -1.24 -5.44
CA TYR A 148 2.48 -2.09 -4.27
C TYR A 148 3.96 -2.35 -4.02
N THR A 149 4.33 -2.74 -2.81
CA THR A 149 5.73 -2.85 -2.40
C THR A 149 5.97 -4.10 -1.57
N TYR A 150 7.24 -4.47 -1.42
CA TYR A 150 7.64 -5.55 -0.51
C TYR A 150 7.62 -5.16 0.97
N PHE A 151 7.10 -3.99 1.32
CA PHE A 151 6.93 -3.56 2.71
C PHE A 151 6.24 -4.65 3.55
N THR A 152 5.22 -5.31 3.03
CA THR A 152 4.43 -6.32 3.74
C THR A 152 5.31 -7.43 4.35
N TRP A 153 6.43 -7.78 3.71
CA TRP A 153 7.37 -8.82 4.18
C TRP A 153 8.61 -8.30 4.91
N ARG A 154 8.77 -6.98 5.05
CA ARG A 154 9.87 -6.39 5.82
C ARG A 154 9.40 -6.16 7.24
N ASN A 155 9.95 -6.89 8.22
CA ASN A 155 9.44 -6.90 9.59
C ASN A 155 10.48 -6.50 10.64
N SER A 156 11.75 -6.83 10.45
CA SER A 156 12.82 -6.42 11.37
C SER A 156 13.23 -4.96 11.17
N LYS A 157 13.85 -4.34 12.19
CA LYS A 157 14.42 -2.98 12.11
C LYS A 157 15.33 -2.82 10.91
N SER A 158 16.25 -3.78 10.68
CA SER A 158 17.21 -3.74 9.58
C SER A 158 16.51 -3.78 8.22
N GLU A 159 15.63 -4.77 7.99
CA GLU A 159 14.91 -4.90 6.72
C GLU A 159 14.05 -3.68 6.41
N LEU A 160 13.33 -3.16 7.43
CA LEU A 160 12.52 -1.96 7.30
C LEU A 160 13.37 -0.74 7.00
N GLY A 161 14.46 -0.54 7.75
CA GLY A 161 15.36 0.59 7.57
C GLY A 161 15.96 0.62 6.16
N ASP A 162 16.53 -0.49 5.70
CA ASP A 162 17.12 -0.61 4.36
C ASP A 162 16.08 -0.35 3.27
N TYR A 163 14.89 -0.94 3.42
CA TYR A 163 13.84 -0.81 2.42
C TYR A 163 13.22 0.60 2.39
N LEU A 164 12.97 1.21 3.54
CA LEU A 164 12.46 2.59 3.61
C LEU A 164 13.48 3.58 3.01
N LYS A 165 14.78 3.36 3.21
CA LYS A 165 15.84 4.14 2.58
C LYS A 165 15.85 3.95 1.07
N GLU A 166 15.72 2.71 0.57
CA GLU A 166 15.61 2.43 -0.86
C GLU A 166 14.43 3.19 -1.47
N LEU A 167 13.23 3.09 -0.87
CA LEU A 167 12.02 3.71 -1.37
C LEU A 167 12.05 5.24 -1.35
N SER A 168 12.65 5.84 -0.31
CA SER A 168 12.65 7.29 -0.12
C SER A 168 13.81 8.02 -0.82
N GLN A 169 14.89 7.32 -1.16
CA GLN A 169 16.10 7.92 -1.71
C GLN A 169 16.48 7.36 -3.08
N VAL A 170 16.61 6.03 -3.22
CA VAL A 170 17.15 5.40 -4.42
C VAL A 170 16.13 5.38 -5.55
N SER A 171 14.89 4.98 -5.26
CA SER A 171 13.83 4.81 -6.27
C SER A 171 12.84 5.98 -6.33
N ALA A 172 12.95 6.94 -5.45
CA ALA A 172 11.98 8.03 -5.29
C ALA A 172 11.78 8.92 -6.52
N ASP A 173 12.70 8.91 -7.49
CA ASP A 173 12.60 9.73 -8.71
C ASP A 173 11.52 9.22 -9.68
N TYR A 174 11.27 7.92 -9.69
CA TYR A 174 10.39 7.28 -10.67
C TYR A 174 9.39 6.30 -10.06
N PHE A 175 9.47 6.02 -8.77
CA PHE A 175 8.65 5.02 -8.09
C PHE A 175 7.95 5.62 -6.87
N ARG A 176 6.62 5.49 -6.83
CA ARG A 176 5.82 5.93 -5.68
C ARG A 176 5.25 4.72 -4.96
N PRO A 177 5.77 4.41 -3.78
CA PRO A 177 5.34 3.24 -3.01
C PRO A 177 3.99 3.48 -2.34
N ASN A 178 3.16 2.44 -2.32
CA ASN A 178 2.09 2.27 -1.36
C ASN A 178 2.49 1.21 -0.32
N LEU A 179 2.43 1.55 0.94
CA LEU A 179 2.77 0.63 2.02
C LEU A 179 1.52 -0.13 2.46
N TRP A 180 1.26 -1.27 1.82
CA TRP A 180 0.17 -2.16 2.19
C TRP A 180 0.54 -2.99 3.42
N VAL A 181 -0.29 -2.94 4.47
CA VAL A 181 -0.11 -3.77 5.67
C VAL A 181 -0.52 -5.22 5.43
N ASN A 182 -1.54 -5.43 4.62
CA ASN A 182 -2.01 -6.72 4.10
C ASN A 182 -2.78 -6.51 2.80
N THR A 183 -3.05 -7.60 2.07
CA THR A 183 -3.98 -7.65 0.93
C THR A 183 -4.82 -8.92 1.04
N PRO A 184 -5.85 -9.12 0.20
CA PRO A 184 -6.59 -10.40 0.19
C PRO A 184 -5.69 -11.62 0.00
N ASP A 185 -4.62 -11.47 -0.78
CA ASP A 185 -3.68 -12.53 -1.13
C ASP A 185 -2.44 -12.60 -0.23
N ILE A 186 -2.25 -11.59 0.64
CA ILE A 186 -1.03 -11.46 1.45
C ILE A 186 -1.40 -11.14 2.89
N LEU A 187 -1.37 -12.16 3.70
CA LEU A 187 -1.45 -12.13 5.16
C LEU A 187 -0.22 -12.83 5.71
N THR A 188 0.84 -12.07 5.95
CA THR A 188 2.15 -12.60 6.34
C THR A 188 2.14 -13.27 7.72
N SER A 189 3.10 -14.13 7.97
CA SER A 189 3.28 -14.80 9.28
C SER A 189 3.39 -13.82 10.45
N TYR A 190 3.92 -12.61 10.20
CA TYR A 190 3.99 -11.56 11.21
C TYR A 190 2.60 -11.16 11.73
N LEU A 191 1.61 -10.99 10.83
CA LEU A 191 0.23 -10.70 11.23
C LEU A 191 -0.54 -11.94 11.69
N GLN A 192 -0.28 -13.12 11.08
CA GLN A 192 -0.94 -14.36 11.48
C GLN A 192 -0.65 -14.72 12.93
N PHE A 193 0.58 -14.49 13.40
CA PHE A 193 1.05 -14.99 14.70
C PHE A 193 1.49 -13.91 15.70
N GLY A 194 1.53 -12.66 15.29
CA GLY A 194 1.96 -11.54 16.15
C GLY A 194 0.85 -10.90 16.99
N GLY A 195 -0.40 -11.34 16.81
CA GLY A 195 -1.57 -10.83 17.54
C GLY A 195 -1.84 -9.34 17.29
N HIS A 196 -2.69 -8.75 18.13
CA HIS A 196 -3.07 -7.33 18.03
C HIS A 196 -1.88 -6.36 17.99
N PRO A 197 -0.77 -6.59 18.74
CA PRO A 197 0.42 -5.73 18.64
C PRO A 197 0.99 -5.63 17.22
N ALA A 198 1.07 -6.74 16.49
CA ALA A 198 1.58 -6.74 15.12
C ALA A 198 0.77 -5.83 14.19
N PHE A 199 -0.54 -5.81 14.34
CA PHE A 199 -1.43 -4.91 13.56
C PHE A 199 -1.18 -3.44 13.93
N LYS A 200 -1.07 -3.10 15.21
CA LYS A 200 -0.74 -1.73 15.65
C LYS A 200 0.61 -1.26 15.10
N ILE A 201 1.64 -2.10 15.19
CA ILE A 201 3.00 -1.81 14.72
C ILE A 201 3.00 -1.57 13.21
N ARG A 202 2.43 -2.49 12.43
CA ARG A 202 2.42 -2.38 10.97
C ARG A 202 1.64 -1.16 10.48
N ALA A 203 0.46 -0.90 11.05
CA ALA A 203 -0.33 0.28 10.72
C ALA A 203 0.44 1.58 11.04
N THR A 204 1.11 1.64 12.19
CA THR A 204 1.88 2.83 12.58
C THR A 204 3.02 3.09 11.62
N ILE A 205 3.83 2.08 11.27
CA ILE A 205 4.94 2.24 10.33
C ILE A 205 4.40 2.62 8.93
N ALA A 206 3.40 1.92 8.42
CA ALA A 206 2.84 2.20 7.11
C ALA A 206 2.28 3.63 7.01
N ALA A 207 1.53 4.05 8.02
CA ALA A 207 0.90 5.36 8.05
C ALA A 207 1.91 6.51 8.22
N THR A 208 3.04 6.30 8.87
CA THR A 208 3.98 7.38 9.18
C THR A 208 5.22 7.40 8.28
N ALA A 209 5.68 6.25 7.77
CA ALA A 209 6.82 6.18 6.86
C ALA A 209 6.42 6.41 5.40
N GLY A 210 5.27 5.86 4.97
CA GLY A 210 4.82 5.96 3.59
C GLY A 210 4.14 7.27 3.23
N ALA A 211 4.38 7.77 2.01
CA ALA A 211 3.57 8.84 1.42
C ALA A 211 2.12 8.37 1.20
N SER A 212 1.92 7.09 0.93
CA SER A 212 0.63 6.41 0.83
C SER A 212 0.69 5.08 1.56
N TRP A 213 -0.42 4.65 2.15
CA TRP A 213 -0.56 3.35 2.78
C TRP A 213 -1.93 2.76 2.53
N GLY A 214 -2.04 1.44 2.61
CA GLY A 214 -3.27 0.71 2.37
C GLY A 214 -3.44 -0.47 3.30
N MET A 215 -4.68 -0.94 3.42
CA MET A 215 -5.06 -2.14 4.14
C MET A 215 -6.23 -2.82 3.44
N TYR A 216 -6.31 -4.12 3.56
CA TYR A 216 -7.47 -4.90 3.17
C TYR A 216 -8.52 -4.86 4.29
N ALA A 217 -9.80 -4.81 3.91
CA ALA A 217 -10.94 -4.83 4.84
C ALA A 217 -10.85 -6.04 5.78
N GLY A 218 -11.15 -5.81 7.07
CA GLY A 218 -10.95 -6.80 8.14
C GLY A 218 -9.64 -6.64 8.90
N TYR A 219 -8.70 -5.82 8.40
CA TYR A 219 -7.52 -5.44 9.16
C TYR A 219 -7.90 -4.74 10.47
N GLU A 220 -8.89 -3.87 10.42
CA GLU A 220 -9.46 -3.18 11.57
C GLU A 220 -10.14 -4.10 12.59
N LEU A 221 -10.43 -5.34 12.21
CA LEU A 221 -10.97 -6.39 13.08
C LEU A 221 -9.92 -7.43 13.51
N TYR A 222 -8.64 -7.17 13.22
CA TYR A 222 -7.53 -8.09 13.49
C TYR A 222 -7.71 -9.46 12.82
N GLU A 223 -8.30 -9.50 11.62
CA GLU A 223 -8.44 -10.74 10.87
C GLU A 223 -7.05 -11.29 10.52
N SER A 224 -6.68 -12.38 11.17
CA SER A 224 -5.32 -12.97 11.12
C SER A 224 -5.29 -14.42 10.65
N VAL A 225 -6.43 -14.97 10.22
CA VAL A 225 -6.51 -16.37 9.80
C VAL A 225 -6.23 -16.48 8.30
N ALA A 226 -5.18 -17.24 7.98
CA ALA A 226 -4.82 -17.55 6.60
C ALA A 226 -5.29 -18.96 6.21
N ARG A 227 -5.31 -19.23 4.90
CA ARG A 227 -5.48 -20.59 4.38
C ARG A 227 -4.32 -21.48 4.84
N PRO A 228 -4.56 -22.74 5.17
CA PRO A 228 -3.50 -23.64 5.61
C PRO A 228 -2.33 -23.70 4.64
N GLY A 229 -1.13 -23.39 5.12
CA GLY A 229 0.10 -23.43 4.34
C GLY A 229 0.25 -22.29 3.32
N ALA A 230 -0.54 -21.23 3.41
CA ALA A 230 -0.50 -20.07 2.53
C ALA A 230 -0.46 -18.75 3.31
N GLU A 231 -0.17 -17.67 2.61
CA GLU A 231 -0.31 -16.29 3.12
C GLU A 231 -1.61 -15.62 2.66
N GLU A 232 -2.49 -16.32 1.96
CA GLU A 232 -3.81 -15.82 1.56
C GLU A 232 -4.77 -15.82 2.75
N ALA A 233 -5.55 -14.77 2.92
CA ALA A 233 -6.64 -14.75 3.90
C ALA A 233 -7.62 -15.89 3.62
N ILE A 234 -8.16 -16.50 4.70
CA ILE A 234 -9.05 -17.67 4.56
C ILE A 234 -10.33 -17.33 3.79
N ASP A 235 -10.86 -16.13 4.03
CA ASP A 235 -12.03 -15.57 3.34
C ASP A 235 -11.58 -14.32 2.59
N ASN A 236 -11.00 -14.49 1.40
CA ASN A 236 -10.39 -13.41 0.63
C ASN A 236 -11.35 -12.67 -0.32
N GLU A 237 -12.67 -12.92 -0.20
CA GLU A 237 -13.74 -12.25 -0.96
C GLU A 237 -13.61 -12.30 -2.50
N LYS A 238 -12.85 -13.25 -3.04
CA LYS A 238 -12.71 -13.39 -4.49
C LYS A 238 -14.03 -13.79 -5.18
N PHE A 239 -14.90 -14.53 -4.49
CA PHE A 239 -16.11 -15.10 -5.06
C PHE A 239 -17.37 -14.89 -4.21
N GLU A 240 -17.23 -14.27 -3.06
CA GLU A 240 -18.34 -14.04 -2.12
C GLU A 240 -18.15 -12.75 -1.32
N ILE A 241 -19.23 -12.19 -0.82
CA ILE A 241 -19.21 -11.04 0.07
C ILE A 241 -19.13 -11.56 1.52
N LYS A 242 -18.09 -11.13 2.24
CA LYS A 242 -17.95 -11.44 3.65
C LYS A 242 -18.65 -10.41 4.52
N PHE A 243 -19.54 -10.88 5.40
CA PHE A 243 -20.11 -10.03 6.43
C PHE A 243 -19.09 -9.79 7.56
N ARG A 244 -18.94 -8.53 7.96
CA ARG A 244 -18.11 -8.11 9.10
C ARG A 244 -18.92 -7.27 10.07
N ASP A 245 -18.92 -7.66 11.36
CA ASP A 245 -19.61 -6.98 12.45
C ASP A 245 -18.75 -5.82 13.00
N PHE A 246 -18.62 -4.74 12.21
CA PHE A 246 -17.81 -3.56 12.60
C PHE A 246 -18.40 -2.86 13.83
N GLU A 247 -19.74 -2.73 13.90
CA GLU A 247 -20.44 -2.07 15.01
C GLU A 247 -20.30 -2.87 16.31
N GLY A 248 -20.50 -4.18 16.25
CA GLY A 248 -20.30 -5.05 17.40
C GLY A 248 -18.87 -5.11 17.89
N ALA A 249 -17.89 -5.09 16.98
CA ALA A 249 -16.48 -5.03 17.35
C ALA A 249 -16.14 -3.70 18.05
N ALA A 250 -16.66 -2.58 17.55
CA ALA A 250 -16.50 -1.28 18.19
C ALA A 250 -17.16 -1.25 19.59
N ALA A 251 -18.36 -1.81 19.73
CA ALA A 251 -19.06 -1.88 21.03
C ALA A 251 -18.34 -2.75 22.08
N ARG A 252 -17.56 -3.75 21.63
CA ARG A 252 -16.76 -4.63 22.50
C ARG A 252 -15.32 -4.16 22.72
N ASP A 253 -14.93 -3.02 22.16
CA ASP A 253 -13.55 -2.50 22.16
C ASP A 253 -12.53 -3.51 21.59
N THR A 254 -12.94 -4.24 20.56
CA THR A 254 -12.11 -5.23 19.85
C THR A 254 -11.77 -4.79 18.42
N SER A 255 -11.80 -3.48 18.18
CA SER A 255 -11.54 -2.89 16.87
C SER A 255 -10.30 -2.01 16.87
N LEU A 256 -9.47 -2.13 15.83
CA LEU A 256 -8.34 -1.24 15.55
C LEU A 256 -8.79 0.08 14.89
N ALA A 257 -10.06 0.22 14.49
CA ALA A 257 -10.57 1.39 13.78
C ALA A 257 -10.29 2.73 14.49
N PRO A 258 -10.38 2.86 15.84
CA PRO A 258 -10.00 4.09 16.52
C PRO A 258 -8.51 4.46 16.31
N ARG A 259 -7.62 3.46 16.32
CA ARG A 259 -6.18 3.67 16.06
C ARG A 259 -5.94 4.09 14.60
N ILE A 260 -6.60 3.46 13.64
CA ILE A 260 -6.52 3.82 12.23
C ILE A 260 -7.01 5.25 12.01
N SER A 261 -8.11 5.63 12.64
CA SER A 261 -8.64 6.99 12.59
C SER A 261 -7.65 8.01 13.15
N LEU A 262 -7.04 7.71 14.31
CA LEU A 262 -5.99 8.56 14.90
C LEU A 262 -4.79 8.71 13.97
N LEU A 263 -4.28 7.62 13.40
CA LEU A 263 -3.15 7.66 12.45
C LEU A 263 -3.48 8.51 11.22
N ASN A 264 -4.68 8.37 10.66
CA ASN A 264 -5.13 9.18 9.52
C ASN A 264 -5.29 10.65 9.90
N GLN A 265 -5.79 10.96 11.10
CA GLN A 265 -5.86 12.33 11.62
C GLN A 265 -4.46 12.92 11.79
N ILE A 266 -3.52 12.19 12.40
CA ILE A 266 -2.12 12.60 12.53
C ILE A 266 -1.53 12.92 11.15
N ARG A 267 -1.73 12.06 10.15
CA ARG A 267 -1.26 12.28 8.77
C ARG A 267 -1.87 13.52 8.13
N SER A 268 -3.17 13.74 8.30
CA SER A 268 -3.87 14.89 7.70
C SER A 268 -3.36 16.22 8.27
N GLN A 269 -3.03 16.25 9.55
CA GLN A 269 -2.54 17.42 10.27
C GLN A 269 -1.02 17.66 10.14
N ASN A 270 -0.26 16.66 9.68
CA ASN A 270 1.19 16.72 9.57
C ASN A 270 1.67 16.41 8.15
N PRO A 271 1.77 17.43 7.29
CA PRO A 271 2.09 17.25 5.87
C PRO A 271 3.46 16.61 5.62
N ALA A 272 4.41 16.69 6.55
CA ALA A 272 5.68 15.97 6.47
C ALA A 272 5.48 14.46 6.30
N LEU A 273 4.47 13.86 6.92
CA LEU A 273 4.17 12.43 6.82
C LEU A 273 3.70 11.99 5.43
N ARG A 274 3.22 12.93 4.62
CA ARG A 274 2.72 12.66 3.26
C ARG A 274 3.76 12.81 2.17
N GLN A 275 4.99 13.21 2.51
CA GLN A 275 6.11 13.29 1.58
C GLN A 275 6.83 11.94 1.46
N LEU A 276 7.55 11.72 0.37
CA LEU A 276 8.30 10.48 0.15
C LEU A 276 9.79 10.64 0.52
N ARG A 277 10.42 11.72 0.02
CA ARG A 277 11.89 11.89 0.02
C ARG A 277 12.48 12.44 1.32
N ASN A 278 11.64 12.83 2.25
CA ASN A 278 12.03 13.50 3.49
C ASN A 278 12.25 12.56 4.68
N LEU A 279 12.33 11.25 4.43
CA LEU A 279 12.55 10.26 5.48
C LEU A 279 14.06 10.19 5.82
N ILE A 280 14.36 10.33 7.11
CA ILE A 280 15.70 10.17 7.69
C ILE A 280 15.66 9.05 8.70
N LEU A 281 16.53 8.06 8.54
CA LEU A 281 16.72 7.02 9.56
C LEU A 281 17.64 7.53 10.67
N HIS A 282 17.27 7.22 11.89
CA HIS A 282 18.06 7.39 13.08
C HIS A 282 18.38 6.03 13.71
N ASP A 283 19.08 6.01 14.83
CA ASP A 283 19.46 4.76 15.47
C ASP A 283 18.79 4.59 16.86
N SER A 284 18.94 3.40 17.40
CA SER A 284 18.59 3.04 18.79
C SER A 284 19.57 1.98 19.27
N GLU A 285 19.71 1.85 20.58
CA GLU A 285 20.58 0.82 21.19
C GLU A 285 19.93 -0.57 21.22
N ASP A 286 18.68 -0.70 20.74
CA ASP A 286 17.95 -1.97 20.64
C ASP A 286 17.76 -2.38 19.15
N PRO A 287 18.08 -3.62 18.77
CA PRO A 287 17.93 -4.10 17.40
C PRO A 287 16.48 -4.24 16.93
N GLU A 288 15.50 -4.17 17.84
CA GLU A 288 14.07 -4.27 17.53
C GLU A 288 13.35 -2.91 17.61
N VAL A 289 14.07 -1.81 17.81
CA VAL A 289 13.47 -0.48 17.88
C VAL A 289 13.90 0.35 16.68
N LEU A 290 12.97 0.59 15.77
CA LEU A 290 13.15 1.41 14.57
C LEU A 290 12.89 2.87 14.90
N VAL A 291 13.81 3.76 14.47
CA VAL A 291 13.70 5.22 14.66
C VAL A 291 13.88 5.92 13.32
N TYR A 292 12.94 6.79 12.98
CA TYR A 292 13.04 7.63 11.80
C TYR A 292 12.32 8.96 12.01
N SER A 293 12.63 9.92 11.18
CA SER A 293 11.95 11.21 11.14
C SER A 293 11.54 11.59 9.72
N LYS A 294 10.59 12.50 9.65
CA LYS A 294 10.18 13.17 8.42
C LYS A 294 10.00 14.65 8.69
N SER A 295 10.67 15.48 7.90
CA SER A 295 10.62 16.93 8.06
C SER A 295 10.15 17.60 6.78
N LEU A 296 9.39 18.68 6.94
CA LEU A 296 9.00 19.60 5.90
C LEU A 296 9.35 21.02 6.37
N GLU A 297 10.15 21.70 5.57
CA GLU A 297 10.61 23.05 5.92
C GLU A 297 9.48 24.07 5.81
N ALA A 298 9.64 25.20 6.51
CA ALA A 298 8.64 26.25 6.61
C ALA A 298 8.18 26.79 5.25
N GLU A 299 9.09 26.91 4.29
CA GLU A 299 8.77 27.38 2.92
C GLU A 299 7.78 26.49 2.18
N PHE A 300 7.78 25.18 2.47
CA PHE A 300 6.87 24.19 1.89
C PHE A 300 5.64 23.91 2.76
N ASN A 301 5.50 24.58 3.93
CA ASN A 301 4.44 24.35 4.90
C ASN A 301 3.88 25.65 5.49
N GLN A 302 3.43 26.58 4.65
CA GLN A 302 2.72 27.79 5.06
C GLN A 302 3.47 28.64 6.12
N GLY A 303 4.80 28.62 6.08
CA GLY A 303 5.65 29.40 6.97
C GLY A 303 6.00 28.77 8.33
N ALA A 304 5.58 27.53 8.59
CA ALA A 304 5.93 26.80 9.80
C ALA A 304 6.56 25.44 9.47
N PRO A 305 7.70 25.06 10.07
CA PRO A 305 8.28 23.74 9.86
C PRO A 305 7.38 22.66 10.45
N ASN A 306 7.44 21.45 9.86
CA ASN A 306 6.74 20.29 10.40
C ASN A 306 7.71 19.11 10.49
N THR A 307 8.15 18.77 11.68
CA THR A 307 9.08 17.66 11.94
C THR A 307 8.42 16.64 12.85
N ILE A 308 8.36 15.41 12.38
CA ILE A 308 7.81 14.27 13.11
C ILE A 308 8.91 13.22 13.29
N ILE A 309 9.13 12.81 14.52
CA ILE A 309 10.04 11.72 14.89
C ILE A 309 9.17 10.52 15.30
N VAL A 310 9.46 9.35 14.75
CA VAL A 310 8.73 8.12 15.03
C VAL A 310 9.68 7.08 15.61
N VAL A 311 9.27 6.50 16.73
CA VAL A 311 10.00 5.42 17.41
C VAL A 311 9.06 4.24 17.55
N VAL A 312 9.41 3.09 17.01
CA VAL A 312 8.54 1.91 16.95
C VAL A 312 9.27 0.67 17.40
N ASN A 313 8.68 -0.05 18.35
CA ASN A 313 9.06 -1.42 18.64
C ASN A 313 8.58 -2.34 17.52
N THR A 314 9.49 -3.05 16.85
CA THR A 314 9.15 -3.99 15.77
C THR A 314 8.85 -5.40 16.27
N ASP A 315 9.14 -5.70 17.55
CA ASP A 315 8.80 -6.97 18.18
C ASP A 315 7.39 -6.95 18.79
N PRO A 316 6.42 -7.70 18.25
CA PRO A 316 5.05 -7.71 18.75
C PRO A 316 4.85 -8.48 20.05
N ARG A 317 5.93 -9.03 20.65
CA ARG A 317 5.85 -10.00 21.76
C ARG A 317 6.45 -9.52 23.05
N SER A 318 7.13 -8.37 23.07
CA SER A 318 7.81 -7.89 24.27
C SER A 318 7.80 -6.39 24.42
N VAL A 319 8.07 -5.96 25.63
CA VAL A 319 8.38 -4.56 25.97
C VAL A 319 9.83 -4.27 25.63
N ARG A 320 10.10 -3.11 25.05
CA ARG A 320 11.46 -2.64 24.76
C ARG A 320 11.73 -1.34 25.50
N GLU A 321 12.85 -1.31 26.19
CA GLU A 321 13.36 -0.13 26.90
C GLU A 321 14.75 0.17 26.36
N THR A 322 14.93 1.33 25.74
CA THR A 322 16.17 1.67 25.04
C THR A 322 16.37 3.16 24.91
N MET A 323 17.54 3.53 24.39
CA MET A 323 17.81 4.92 23.98
C MET A 323 17.56 5.07 22.47
N ALA A 324 16.68 6.01 22.12
CA ALA A 324 16.56 6.53 20.77
C ALA A 324 17.64 7.60 20.53
N LEU A 325 18.39 7.46 19.45
CA LEU A 325 19.54 8.31 19.10
C LEU A 325 19.17 9.18 17.90
N ILE A 326 19.01 10.49 18.13
CA ILE A 326 18.56 11.44 17.10
C ILE A 326 19.75 12.21 16.54
N ASP A 327 19.88 12.21 15.24
CA ASP A 327 20.84 13.04 14.50
C ASP A 327 20.28 14.46 14.39
N LEU A 328 20.69 15.32 15.33
CA LEU A 328 20.22 16.70 15.44
C LEU A 328 20.68 17.57 14.27
N GLU A 329 21.85 17.30 13.73
CA GLU A 329 22.40 18.05 12.61
C GLU A 329 21.55 17.88 11.34
N LYS A 330 21.16 16.63 11.02
CA LYS A 330 20.28 16.34 9.89
C LYS A 330 18.88 16.96 10.00
N LEU A 331 18.42 17.19 11.22
CA LEU A 331 17.10 17.79 11.48
C LEU A 331 17.18 19.30 11.73
N ASN A 332 18.39 19.87 11.78
CA ASN A 332 18.63 21.26 12.16
C ASN A 332 17.94 21.63 13.50
N LEU A 333 18.06 20.73 14.51
CA LEU A 333 17.47 20.90 15.83
C LEU A 333 18.51 21.34 16.86
N PRO A 334 18.12 22.13 17.86
CA PRO A 334 18.98 22.49 18.99
C PRO A 334 19.31 21.26 19.85
N ALA A 335 20.32 21.41 20.74
CA ALA A 335 20.74 20.34 21.65
C ALA A 335 19.61 19.82 22.56
N ASN A 336 18.65 20.69 22.89
CA ASN A 336 17.43 20.35 23.63
C ASN A 336 16.23 20.97 22.89
N PHE A 337 15.19 20.20 22.69
CA PHE A 337 13.97 20.60 22.01
C PHE A 337 12.75 19.95 22.66
N LEU A 338 11.58 20.55 22.49
CA LEU A 338 10.32 20.04 23.02
C LEU A 338 9.59 19.23 21.95
N VAL A 339 9.07 18.07 22.34
CA VAL A 339 8.22 17.24 21.49
C VAL A 339 6.89 16.94 22.15
N GLU A 340 5.85 16.80 21.33
CA GLU A 340 4.54 16.31 21.74
C GLU A 340 4.29 14.94 21.10
N ASP A 341 3.98 13.95 21.92
CA ASP A 341 3.53 12.64 21.43
C ASP A 341 2.09 12.73 20.97
N LEU A 342 1.88 12.61 19.67
CA LEU A 342 0.56 12.75 19.02
C LEU A 342 -0.40 11.59 19.33
N ILE A 343 0.08 10.52 19.95
CA ILE A 343 -0.74 9.40 20.41
C ILE A 343 -1.34 9.71 21.78
N THR A 344 -0.51 10.23 22.69
CA THR A 344 -0.87 10.40 24.10
C THR A 344 -1.14 11.85 24.50
N GLY A 345 -0.73 12.81 23.69
CA GLY A 345 -0.75 14.25 23.99
C GLY A 345 0.29 14.69 25.03
N LYS A 346 1.19 13.80 25.46
CA LYS A 346 2.22 14.11 26.45
C LYS A 346 3.39 14.85 25.78
N GLN A 347 3.97 15.78 26.53
CA GLN A 347 5.15 16.54 26.09
C GLN A 347 6.41 16.06 26.81
N PHE A 348 7.52 16.05 26.06
CA PHE A 348 8.81 15.59 26.56
C PHE A 348 9.93 16.53 26.10
N GLN A 349 10.91 16.74 26.97
CA GLN A 349 12.16 17.38 26.60
C GLN A 349 13.08 16.34 25.98
N TRP A 350 13.46 16.52 24.72
CA TRP A 350 14.32 15.63 23.96
C TRP A 350 15.64 16.29 23.57
N GLY A 351 16.62 15.45 23.22
CA GLY A 351 17.95 15.83 22.72
C GLY A 351 18.47 14.77 21.75
N SER A 352 19.80 14.62 21.67
CA SER A 352 20.42 13.60 20.80
C SER A 352 20.22 12.17 21.31
N ARG A 353 19.94 11.96 22.63
CA ARG A 353 19.80 10.63 23.24
C ARG A 353 18.63 10.64 24.22
N ASN A 354 17.61 9.81 23.98
CA ASN A 354 16.35 9.87 24.68
C ASN A 354 15.88 8.48 25.10
N PHE A 355 15.58 8.29 26.39
CA PHE A 355 15.01 7.04 26.88
C PHE A 355 13.57 6.88 26.39
N VAL A 356 13.26 5.68 25.89
CA VAL A 356 11.91 5.27 25.49
C VAL A 356 11.56 3.92 26.08
N ARG A 357 10.28 3.75 26.43
CA ARG A 357 9.68 2.48 26.80
C ARG A 357 8.51 2.21 25.87
N LEU A 358 8.59 1.14 25.08
CA LEU A 358 7.62 0.78 24.04
C LEU A 358 7.03 -0.58 24.40
N ASP A 359 5.77 -0.57 24.79
CA ASP A 359 5.06 -1.78 25.21
C ASP A 359 4.22 -2.34 24.06
N ALA A 360 4.60 -3.52 23.54
CA ALA A 360 3.88 -4.13 22.43
C ALA A 360 2.39 -4.35 22.74
N PHE A 361 2.05 -4.63 24.00
CA PHE A 361 0.69 -4.95 24.42
C PHE A 361 -0.16 -3.72 24.73
N ASP A 362 0.46 -2.56 24.99
CA ASP A 362 -0.20 -1.30 25.24
C ASP A 362 0.06 -0.31 24.09
N GLU A 363 1.20 0.37 24.09
CA GLU A 363 1.60 1.31 23.06
C GLU A 363 3.00 0.99 22.52
N PRO A 364 3.09 0.40 21.30
CA PRO A 364 4.36 0.00 20.71
C PRO A 364 5.13 1.15 20.06
N ALA A 365 4.61 2.36 20.04
CA ALA A 365 5.23 3.45 19.29
C ALA A 365 5.02 4.82 19.94
N HIS A 366 5.94 5.73 19.66
CA HIS A 366 5.75 7.17 19.80
C HIS A 366 5.74 7.84 18.43
N ILE A 367 4.82 8.79 18.23
CA ILE A 367 4.77 9.70 17.08
C ILE A 367 4.92 11.11 17.62
N LEU A 368 6.13 11.61 17.55
CA LEU A 368 6.55 12.83 18.26
C LEU A 368 6.63 14.00 17.28
N LYS A 369 5.83 15.03 17.50
CA LYS A 369 5.91 16.29 16.79
C LYS A 369 6.86 17.22 17.53
N VAL A 370 7.86 17.74 16.81
CA VAL A 370 8.70 18.84 17.33
C VAL A 370 7.85 20.10 17.39
N ILE A 371 7.80 20.75 18.56
CA ILE A 371 6.96 21.94 18.80
C ILE A 371 7.77 23.19 19.19
N GLU A 372 9.00 23.03 19.66
CA GLU A 372 9.97 24.10 19.97
C GLU A 372 11.42 23.60 19.81
#